data_f6183a5288096d83630e5950ef35f23f
#
_entry.id   f6183a5288096d83630e5950ef35f23f
#
_cell.length_a   1.000
_cell.length_b   1.000
_cell.length_c   1.000
_cell.angle_alpha   90.00
_cell.angle_beta   90.00
_cell.angle_gamma   90.00
#
_symmetry.space_group_name_H-M   'P 1'
#
loop_
_entity.id
_entity.type
_entity.pdbx_description
1 polymer ?
#
loop_
_entity_poly.entity_id
_entity_poly.type
_entity_poly.pdbx_seq_one_letter_code
_entity_poly.pdbx_strand_id
1 'polypeptide(L)'
;VRILEGCNIKLSSVVCSLDGVVANKLIDMLIDKGHVTMDDITCIYHRKLEASPELLYQACEGFIEPHHIYMLQTIRKDMEQTKAIIADLTCRIKEVLSPYENVMELLQKIPGLSRKTVEDLIAEIGVDMEAFPTEKHLASWAGVCPGNNESAGKKKVVEPPMATNS
;
A
#
# COMPACT_ATOMS: atom_id res chain seq x y z
N VAL A 1 -11.24 2.84 10.72
CA VAL A 1 -12.52 2.09 10.59
C VAL A 1 -13.19 1.98 11.96
N ARG A 2 -12.69 1.22 12.92
CA ARG A 2 -13.36 0.92 14.21
C ARG A 2 -13.86 2.14 14.99
N ILE A 3 -13.12 3.26 14.99
CA ILE A 3 -13.55 4.49 15.69
C ILE A 3 -14.80 5.08 15.02
N LEU A 4 -14.82 5.17 13.70
CA LEU A 4 -15.97 5.67 12.94
C LEU A 4 -17.20 4.78 13.14
N GLU A 5 -17.01 3.47 13.12
CA GLU A 5 -18.09 2.51 13.38
C GLU A 5 -18.62 2.63 14.82
N GLY A 6 -17.74 2.88 15.80
CA GLY A 6 -18.13 3.19 17.18
C GLY A 6 -19.01 4.43 17.31
N CYS A 7 -18.85 5.41 16.39
CA CYS A 7 -19.69 6.61 16.29
C CYS A 7 -20.94 6.39 15.40
N ASN A 8 -21.21 5.16 14.95
CA ASN A 8 -22.23 4.83 13.93
C ASN A 8 -21.99 5.50 12.56
N ILE A 9 -20.77 5.94 12.27
CA ILE A 9 -20.39 6.50 10.97
C ILE A 9 -19.92 5.36 10.08
N LYS A 10 -20.66 5.08 9.00
CA LYS A 10 -20.47 3.92 8.11
C LYS A 10 -19.75 4.29 6.81
N LEU A 11 -18.82 5.24 6.88
CA LEU A 11 -18.13 5.75 5.70
C LEU A 11 -17.38 4.64 4.93
N SER A 12 -16.83 3.65 5.64
CA SER A 12 -16.15 2.49 5.03
C SER A 12 -17.04 1.59 4.16
N SER A 13 -18.37 1.68 4.31
CA SER A 13 -19.32 0.89 3.49
C SER A 13 -19.68 1.55 2.17
N VAL A 14 -19.38 2.84 2.00
CA VAL A 14 -19.79 3.64 0.83
C VAL A 14 -18.61 4.20 0.03
N VAL A 15 -17.38 4.09 0.56
CA VAL A 15 -16.15 4.46 -0.15
C VAL A 15 -15.26 3.25 -0.31
N CYS A 16 -14.60 3.12 -1.47
CA CYS A 16 -13.67 2.01 -1.74
C CYS A 16 -12.47 2.00 -0.79
N SER A 17 -12.02 3.17 -0.34
CA SER A 17 -10.92 3.32 0.61
C SER A 17 -11.09 4.58 1.45
N LEU A 18 -10.81 4.47 2.75
CA LEU A 18 -10.75 5.62 3.66
C LEU A 18 -9.53 6.50 3.40
N ASP A 19 -8.52 6.01 2.67
CA ASP A 19 -7.37 6.81 2.24
C ASP A 19 -7.66 7.65 0.99
N GLY A 20 -8.85 7.50 0.39
CA GLY A 20 -9.29 8.29 -0.76
C GLY A 20 -9.47 9.77 -0.41
N VAL A 21 -9.28 10.65 -1.39
CA VAL A 21 -9.33 12.12 -1.19
C VAL A 21 -10.65 12.57 -0.57
N VAL A 22 -11.77 12.01 -1.02
CA VAL A 22 -13.11 12.37 -0.52
C VAL A 22 -13.31 11.88 0.91
N ALA A 23 -12.95 10.63 1.20
CA ALA A 23 -13.06 10.08 2.54
C ALA A 23 -12.19 10.85 3.55
N ASN A 24 -10.97 11.22 3.15
CA ASN A 24 -10.09 12.04 3.96
C ASN A 24 -10.70 13.40 4.29
N LYS A 25 -11.27 14.10 3.30
CA LYS A 25 -11.94 15.39 3.52
C LYS A 25 -13.15 15.26 4.45
N LEU A 26 -13.95 14.20 4.30
CA LEU A 26 -15.09 13.95 5.19
C LEU A 26 -14.63 13.69 6.63
N ILE A 27 -13.56 12.91 6.81
CA ILE A 27 -12.98 12.66 8.14
C ILE A 27 -12.43 13.96 8.74
N ASP A 28 -11.77 14.82 7.94
CA ASP A 28 -11.27 16.11 8.40
C ASP A 28 -12.42 17.01 8.85
N MET A 29 -13.53 17.06 8.10
CA MET A 29 -14.74 17.81 8.50
C MET A 29 -15.36 17.26 9.79
N LEU A 30 -15.40 15.93 9.98
CA LEU A 30 -15.85 15.30 11.22
C LEU A 30 -14.96 15.66 12.41
N ILE A 31 -13.66 15.76 12.20
CA ILE A 31 -12.69 16.18 13.23
C ILE A 31 -12.89 17.66 13.59
N ASP A 32 -13.07 18.52 12.58
CA ASP A 32 -13.11 19.97 12.77
C ASP A 32 -14.46 20.47 13.28
N LYS A 33 -15.57 19.94 12.72
CA LYS A 33 -16.92 20.42 12.97
C LYS A 33 -17.77 19.47 13.82
N GLY A 34 -17.35 18.21 13.97
CA GLY A 34 -18.12 17.15 14.61
C GLY A 34 -19.28 16.60 13.77
N HIS A 35 -19.53 17.16 12.59
CA HIS A 35 -20.60 16.73 11.68
C HIS A 35 -20.27 17.12 10.23
N VAL A 36 -20.99 16.52 9.29
CA VAL A 36 -20.91 16.84 7.85
C VAL A 36 -22.29 17.26 7.39
N THR A 37 -22.36 18.32 6.58
CA THR A 37 -23.61 18.81 5.97
C THR A 37 -23.74 18.34 4.53
N MET A 38 -24.95 18.39 3.95
CA MET A 38 -25.15 18.07 2.54
C MET A 38 -24.40 19.05 1.63
N ASP A 39 -24.27 20.31 2.02
CA ASP A 39 -23.51 21.32 1.28
C ASP A 39 -22.02 20.97 1.25
N ASP A 40 -21.46 20.52 2.39
CA ASP A 40 -20.07 20.05 2.46
C ASP A 40 -19.83 18.89 1.48
N ILE A 41 -20.76 17.93 1.42
CA ILE A 41 -20.68 16.79 0.50
C ILE A 41 -20.74 17.24 -0.94
N THR A 42 -21.67 18.12 -1.26
CA THR A 42 -21.84 18.65 -2.63
C THR A 42 -20.58 19.35 -3.12
N CYS A 43 -19.89 20.08 -2.24
CA CYS A 43 -18.63 20.76 -2.55
C CYS A 43 -17.46 19.80 -2.86
N ILE A 44 -17.43 18.63 -2.23
CA ILE A 44 -16.33 17.66 -2.40
C ILE A 44 -16.68 16.49 -3.32
N TYR A 45 -17.96 16.38 -3.68
CA TYR A 45 -18.46 15.28 -4.52
C TYR A 45 -17.80 15.27 -5.89
N HIS A 46 -17.41 14.09 -6.31
CA HIS A 46 -16.83 13.88 -7.63
C HIS A 46 -17.58 12.78 -8.37
N ARG A 47 -17.94 13.03 -9.63
CA ARG A 47 -18.74 12.14 -10.49
C ARG A 47 -18.19 10.71 -10.65
N LYS A 48 -16.93 10.47 -10.29
CA LYS A 48 -16.30 9.13 -10.30
C LYS A 48 -16.57 8.31 -9.03
N LEU A 49 -17.27 8.88 -8.03
CA LEU A 49 -17.67 8.13 -6.86
C LEU A 49 -18.86 7.24 -7.22
N GLU A 50 -18.82 5.99 -6.77
CA GLU A 50 -19.93 5.06 -6.95
C GLU A 50 -21.12 5.41 -6.05
N ALA A 51 -20.85 5.97 -4.86
CA ALA A 51 -21.87 6.39 -3.92
C ALA A 51 -22.49 7.75 -4.31
N SER A 52 -23.82 7.88 -4.19
CA SER A 52 -24.51 9.16 -4.36
C SER A 52 -24.19 10.13 -3.22
N PRO A 53 -24.39 11.46 -3.41
CA PRO A 53 -24.23 12.42 -2.33
C PRO A 53 -25.10 12.13 -1.10
N GLU A 54 -26.33 11.68 -1.31
CA GLU A 54 -27.28 11.31 -0.26
C GLU A 54 -26.77 10.13 0.56
N LEU A 55 -26.22 9.12 -0.12
CA LEU A 55 -25.66 7.93 0.52
C LEU A 55 -24.41 8.27 1.34
N LEU A 56 -23.57 9.17 0.83
CA LEU A 56 -22.40 9.68 1.57
C LEU A 56 -22.84 10.46 2.82
N TYR A 57 -23.89 11.28 2.69
CA TYR A 57 -24.45 12.01 3.83
C TYR A 57 -24.95 11.05 4.92
N GLN A 58 -25.79 10.08 4.55
CA GLN A 58 -26.30 9.07 5.46
C GLN A 58 -25.18 8.26 6.13
N ALA A 59 -24.12 7.97 5.39
CA ALA A 59 -22.96 7.24 5.94
C ALA A 59 -22.15 8.08 6.94
N CYS A 60 -22.26 9.42 6.89
CA CYS A 60 -21.63 10.34 7.84
C CYS A 60 -22.56 10.69 9.03
N GLU A 61 -23.82 10.26 9.01
CA GLU A 61 -24.73 10.44 10.13
C GLU A 61 -24.34 9.52 11.28
N GLY A 62 -23.86 10.13 12.35
CA GLY A 62 -23.40 9.41 13.53
C GLY A 62 -23.27 10.33 14.72
N PHE A 63 -22.86 9.77 15.84
CA PHE A 63 -22.69 10.49 17.09
C PHE A 63 -21.21 10.52 17.47
N ILE A 64 -20.54 11.62 17.12
CA ILE A 64 -19.13 11.82 17.41
C ILE A 64 -18.94 12.60 18.72
N GLU A 65 -18.19 12.06 19.64
CA GLU A 65 -17.88 12.67 20.93
C GLU A 65 -16.44 13.19 20.96
N PRO A 66 -16.10 14.10 21.90
CA PRO A 66 -14.75 14.68 21.97
C PRO A 66 -13.62 13.67 22.03
N HIS A 67 -13.81 12.52 22.70
CA HIS A 67 -12.79 11.47 22.74
C HIS A 67 -12.58 10.77 21.39
N HIS A 68 -13.64 10.62 20.57
CA HIS A 68 -13.51 10.09 19.22
C HIS A 68 -12.72 11.04 18.32
N ILE A 69 -12.99 12.36 18.44
CA ILE A 69 -12.23 13.40 17.73
C ILE A 69 -10.75 13.34 18.11
N TYR A 70 -10.44 13.27 19.41
CA TYR A 70 -9.07 13.15 19.89
C TYR A 70 -8.36 11.91 19.32
N MET A 71 -9.03 10.75 19.30
CA MET A 71 -8.47 9.53 18.74
C MET A 71 -8.23 9.64 17.23
N LEU A 72 -9.17 10.24 16.48
CA LEU A 72 -9.00 10.47 15.04
C LEU A 72 -7.84 11.42 14.75
N GLN A 73 -7.70 12.51 15.51
CA GLN A 73 -6.58 13.44 15.41
C GLN A 73 -5.24 12.75 15.69
N THR A 74 -5.20 11.91 16.72
CA THR A 74 -3.98 11.15 17.08
C THR A 74 -3.57 10.21 15.94
N ILE A 75 -4.53 9.47 15.37
CA ILE A 75 -4.25 8.58 14.22
C ILE A 75 -3.81 9.40 12.99
N ARG A 76 -4.43 10.54 12.72
CA ARG A 76 -4.01 11.43 11.64
C ARG A 76 -2.56 11.84 11.79
N LYS A 77 -2.19 12.30 12.96
CA LYS A 77 -0.80 12.71 13.27
C LYS A 77 0.18 11.55 13.06
N ASP A 78 -0.16 10.34 13.53
CA ASP A 78 0.65 9.15 13.36
C ASP A 78 0.82 8.78 11.88
N MET A 79 -0.27 8.85 11.10
CA MET A 79 -0.22 8.64 9.65
C MET A 79 0.66 9.66 8.92
N GLU A 80 0.60 10.93 9.30
CA GLU A 80 1.45 11.98 8.73
C GLU A 80 2.92 11.76 9.06
N GLN A 81 3.23 11.41 10.30
CA GLN A 81 4.60 11.08 10.72
C GLN A 81 5.13 9.86 9.96
N THR A 82 4.32 8.82 9.83
CA THR A 82 4.70 7.62 9.06
C THR A 82 4.95 7.94 7.58
N LYS A 83 4.12 8.78 6.96
CA LYS A 83 4.33 9.25 5.58
C LYS A 83 5.63 10.04 5.44
N ALA A 84 5.95 10.89 6.41
CA ALA A 84 7.21 11.65 6.43
C ALA A 84 8.43 10.72 6.53
N ILE A 85 8.37 9.71 7.40
CA ILE A 85 9.42 8.69 7.53
C ILE A 85 9.60 7.91 6.22
N ILE A 86 8.50 7.49 5.59
CA ILE A 86 8.55 6.78 4.30
C ILE A 86 9.20 7.67 3.22
N ALA A 87 8.87 8.97 3.18
CA ALA A 87 9.46 9.89 2.23
C ALA A 87 10.97 10.07 2.44
N ASP A 88 11.41 10.20 3.70
CA ASP A 88 12.81 10.30 4.07
C ASP A 88 13.60 9.04 3.70
N LEU A 89 13.09 7.85 4.07
CA LEU A 89 13.68 6.58 3.69
C LEU A 89 13.76 6.40 2.16
N THR A 90 12.72 6.81 1.45
CA THR A 90 12.70 6.75 -0.02
C THR A 90 13.78 7.66 -0.63
N CYS A 91 13.98 8.84 -0.05
CA CYS A 91 15.06 9.75 -0.46
C CYS A 91 16.43 9.10 -0.23
N ARG A 92 16.62 8.51 0.94
CA ARG A 92 17.87 7.83 1.28
C ARG A 92 18.17 6.64 0.39
N ILE A 93 17.16 5.83 0.07
CA ILE A 93 17.29 4.72 -0.89
C ILE A 93 17.76 5.23 -2.26
N LYS A 94 17.15 6.30 -2.76
CA LYS A 94 17.56 6.91 -4.03
C LYS A 94 19.01 7.39 -4.03
N GLU A 95 19.47 8.00 -2.94
CA GLU A 95 20.86 8.42 -2.80
C GLU A 95 21.83 7.22 -2.88
N VAL A 96 21.53 6.16 -2.13
CA VAL A 96 22.36 4.93 -2.09
C VAL A 96 22.38 4.23 -3.45
N LEU A 97 21.27 4.22 -4.17
CA LEU A 97 21.13 3.56 -5.46
C LEU A 97 21.61 4.42 -6.65
N SER A 98 21.88 5.71 -6.42
CA SER A 98 22.27 6.61 -7.50
C SER A 98 23.48 6.14 -8.35
N PRO A 99 24.52 5.46 -7.82
CA PRO A 99 25.59 4.91 -8.63
C PRO A 99 25.15 3.79 -9.59
N TYR A 100 24.00 3.17 -9.33
CA TYR A 100 23.48 2.02 -10.08
C TYR A 100 22.33 2.38 -11.03
N GLU A 101 22.07 3.67 -11.27
CA GLU A 101 20.94 4.14 -12.07
C GLU A 101 20.93 3.51 -13.47
N ASN A 102 22.10 3.37 -14.12
CA ASN A 102 22.22 2.73 -15.43
C ASN A 102 21.73 1.27 -15.42
N VAL A 103 22.05 0.52 -14.36
CA VAL A 103 21.59 -0.88 -14.19
C VAL A 103 20.09 -0.89 -13.94
N MET A 104 19.59 0.04 -13.14
CA MET A 104 18.17 0.16 -12.84
C MET A 104 17.35 0.47 -14.11
N GLU A 105 17.80 1.40 -14.93
CA GLU A 105 17.17 1.72 -16.22
C GLU A 105 17.15 0.50 -17.17
N LEU A 106 18.22 -0.30 -17.17
CA LEU A 106 18.29 -1.51 -17.97
C LEU A 106 17.25 -2.54 -17.51
N LEU A 107 17.16 -2.79 -16.20
CA LEU A 107 16.22 -3.74 -15.61
C LEU A 107 14.75 -3.29 -15.78
N GLN A 108 14.47 -1.99 -15.74
CA GLN A 108 13.13 -1.45 -15.96
C GLN A 108 12.61 -1.63 -17.40
N LYS A 109 13.47 -1.97 -18.38
CA LYS A 109 13.05 -2.35 -19.73
C LYS A 109 12.37 -3.71 -19.78
N ILE A 110 12.53 -4.53 -18.74
CA ILE A 110 11.88 -5.83 -18.64
C ILE A 110 10.41 -5.61 -18.26
N PRO A 111 9.45 -6.09 -19.09
CA PRO A 111 8.03 -5.93 -18.79
C PRO A 111 7.66 -6.51 -17.41
N GLY A 112 6.93 -5.73 -16.60
CA GLY A 112 6.50 -6.15 -15.26
C GLY A 112 7.44 -5.75 -14.13
N LEU A 113 8.67 -5.30 -14.40
CA LEU A 113 9.57 -4.77 -13.37
C LEU A 113 9.32 -3.27 -13.18
N SER A 114 8.67 -2.92 -12.08
CA SER A 114 8.55 -1.52 -11.64
C SER A 114 9.88 -1.03 -11.08
N ARG A 115 10.05 0.31 -10.98
CA ARG A 115 11.24 0.89 -10.34
C ARG A 115 11.45 0.33 -8.93
N LYS A 116 10.39 0.26 -8.13
CA LYS A 116 10.46 -0.28 -6.77
C LYS A 116 10.92 -1.74 -6.77
N THR A 117 10.39 -2.58 -7.66
CA THR A 117 10.81 -3.98 -7.79
C THR A 117 12.29 -4.11 -8.13
N VAL A 118 12.80 -3.19 -8.98
CA VAL A 118 14.22 -3.14 -9.33
C VAL A 118 15.07 -2.69 -8.14
N GLU A 119 14.63 -1.69 -7.38
CA GLU A 119 15.28 -1.25 -6.14
C GLU A 119 15.38 -2.40 -5.13
N ASP A 120 14.27 -3.12 -4.90
CA ASP A 120 14.22 -4.29 -4.02
C ASP A 120 15.16 -5.41 -4.52
N LEU A 121 15.16 -5.67 -5.83
CA LEU A 121 16.02 -6.68 -6.45
C LEU A 121 17.52 -6.36 -6.25
N ILE A 122 17.92 -5.11 -6.51
CA ILE A 122 19.33 -4.69 -6.32
C ILE A 122 19.72 -4.75 -4.84
N ALA A 123 18.80 -4.43 -3.93
CA ALA A 123 19.05 -4.52 -2.49
C ALA A 123 19.31 -5.98 -2.05
N GLU A 124 18.60 -6.94 -2.64
CA GLU A 124 18.70 -8.36 -2.28
C GLU A 124 19.91 -9.07 -2.92
N ILE A 125 20.17 -8.85 -4.21
CA ILE A 125 21.18 -9.61 -4.96
C ILE A 125 22.43 -8.78 -5.29
N GLY A 126 22.38 -7.47 -5.11
CA GLY A 126 23.43 -6.55 -5.56
C GLY A 126 23.47 -6.38 -7.07
N VAL A 127 24.54 -5.76 -7.55
CA VAL A 127 24.82 -5.56 -8.99
C VAL A 127 25.94 -6.51 -9.48
N ASP A 128 26.65 -7.13 -8.57
CA ASP A 128 27.71 -8.09 -8.87
C ASP A 128 27.10 -9.50 -9.06
N MET A 129 27.19 -10.00 -10.28
CA MET A 129 26.65 -11.31 -10.65
C MET A 129 27.64 -12.47 -10.43
N GLU A 130 28.80 -12.24 -9.80
CA GLU A 130 29.75 -13.34 -9.49
C GLU A 130 29.12 -14.39 -8.54
N ALA A 131 28.20 -13.95 -7.65
CA ALA A 131 27.43 -14.84 -6.79
C ALA A 131 26.45 -15.77 -7.56
N PHE A 132 26.12 -15.43 -8.81
CA PHE A 132 25.18 -16.16 -9.66
C PHE A 132 25.82 -16.51 -11.01
N PRO A 133 26.72 -17.51 -11.06
CA PRO A 133 27.49 -17.85 -12.27
C PRO A 133 26.66 -18.19 -13.49
N THR A 134 25.40 -18.61 -13.30
CA THR A 134 24.43 -18.84 -14.39
C THR A 134 23.04 -18.39 -14.01
N GLU A 135 22.20 -18.19 -15.02
CA GLU A 135 20.77 -17.87 -14.84
C GLU A 135 20.01 -18.89 -13.98
N LYS A 136 20.47 -20.15 -13.98
CA LYS A 136 19.87 -21.24 -13.17
C LYS A 136 20.09 -21.03 -11.68
N HIS A 137 21.26 -20.50 -11.30
CA HIS A 137 21.55 -20.19 -9.89
C HIS A 137 20.65 -19.07 -9.39
N LEU A 138 20.47 -18.03 -10.19
CA LEU A 138 19.57 -16.92 -9.86
C LEU A 138 18.10 -17.40 -9.80
N ALA A 139 17.65 -18.20 -10.77
CA ALA A 139 16.30 -18.75 -10.79
C ALA A 139 16.03 -19.69 -9.61
N SER A 140 17.05 -20.47 -9.17
CA SER A 140 16.95 -21.32 -7.99
C SER A 140 16.86 -20.50 -6.70
N TRP A 141 17.67 -19.45 -6.58
CA TRP A 141 17.63 -18.52 -5.46
C TRP A 141 16.26 -17.82 -5.37
N ALA A 142 15.73 -17.36 -6.49
CA ALA A 142 14.41 -16.71 -6.56
C ALA A 142 13.23 -17.68 -6.36
N GLY A 143 13.48 -19.00 -6.23
CA GLY A 143 12.43 -20.00 -6.05
C GLY A 143 11.54 -20.22 -7.28
N VAL A 144 11.94 -19.72 -8.45
CA VAL A 144 11.18 -19.85 -9.72
C VAL A 144 11.65 -21.00 -10.61
N CYS A 145 12.61 -21.80 -10.15
CA CYS A 145 13.00 -23.02 -10.85
C CYS A 145 11.83 -24.01 -10.88
N PRO A 146 11.47 -24.55 -12.06
CA PRO A 146 10.49 -25.62 -12.11
C PRO A 146 11.01 -26.80 -11.27
N GLY A 147 10.26 -27.18 -10.27
CA GLY A 147 10.58 -28.37 -9.46
C GLY A 147 10.41 -29.63 -10.30
N ASN A 148 11.46 -30.06 -10.98
CA ASN A 148 11.50 -31.36 -11.64
C ASN A 148 11.75 -32.44 -10.60
N ASN A 149 10.75 -32.77 -9.80
CA ASN A 149 10.75 -33.94 -8.94
C ASN A 149 10.02 -35.09 -9.63
N GLU A 150 10.62 -35.61 -10.68
CA GLU A 150 10.27 -36.93 -11.22
C GLU A 150 11.21 -38.00 -10.63
N SER A 151 10.69 -38.88 -9.84
CA SER A 151 11.37 -40.12 -9.46
C SER A 151 10.52 -41.29 -9.95
N ALA A 152 11.11 -42.13 -10.80
CA ALA A 152 10.51 -43.33 -11.37
C ALA A 152 9.17 -43.08 -12.11
N GLY A 153 9.09 -41.99 -12.91
CA GLY A 153 7.90 -41.69 -13.72
C GLY A 153 6.69 -41.17 -12.94
N LYS A 154 6.83 -40.84 -11.64
CA LYS A 154 5.78 -40.23 -10.83
C LYS A 154 6.16 -38.80 -10.48
N LYS A 155 5.36 -37.81 -10.94
CA LYS A 155 5.48 -36.41 -10.53
C LYS A 155 5.12 -36.28 -9.04
N LYS A 156 6.09 -35.90 -8.20
CA LYS A 156 5.79 -35.42 -6.84
C LYS A 156 5.52 -33.92 -6.93
N VAL A 157 4.33 -33.52 -6.49
CA VAL A 157 4.01 -32.10 -6.29
C VAL A 157 4.89 -31.61 -5.13
N VAL A 158 5.78 -30.67 -5.41
CA VAL A 158 6.56 -29.99 -4.38
C VAL A 158 5.78 -28.76 -4.00
N GLU A 159 5.38 -28.66 -2.75
CA GLU A 159 4.91 -27.41 -2.18
C GLU A 159 6.07 -26.39 -2.21
N PRO A 160 5.83 -25.14 -2.63
CA PRO A 160 6.84 -24.11 -2.61
C PRO A 160 7.37 -23.93 -1.17
N PRO A 161 8.67 -23.69 -0.97
CA PRO A 161 9.21 -23.45 0.36
C PRO A 161 8.49 -22.24 0.95
N MET A 162 7.95 -22.41 2.16
CA MET A 162 7.35 -21.29 2.90
C MET A 162 8.44 -20.25 3.12
N ALA A 163 8.13 -18.99 2.75
CA ALA A 163 9.00 -17.86 3.03
C ALA A 163 9.27 -17.81 4.54
N THR A 164 10.52 -18.07 4.93
CA THR A 164 10.97 -17.85 6.30
C THR A 164 11.02 -16.34 6.52
N ASN A 165 10.04 -15.82 7.26
CA ASN A 165 10.11 -14.46 7.80
C ASN A 165 11.33 -14.40 8.73
N SER A 166 12.33 -13.66 8.32
CA SER A 166 13.46 -13.20 9.16
C SER A 166 13.30 -11.72 9.41
#